data_630dcf3d4b062b13b6b9da33f2a34012
#
_entry.id   630dcf3d4b062b13b6b9da33f2a34012
#
_cell.length_a   1.000
_cell.length_b   1.000
_cell.length_c   1.000
_cell.angle_alpha   90.00
_cell.angle_beta   90.00
_cell.angle_gamma   90.00
#
_symmetry.space_group_name_H-M   'P 1'
#
loop_
_entity.id
_entity.type
_entity.pdbx_description
1 polymer ?
#
loop_
_entity_poly.entity_id
_entity_poly.type
_entity_poly.pdbx_seq_one_letter_code
_entity_poly.pdbx_strand_id
1 'polypeptide(L)'
;MESNSRRSFFGKITRMAAFLTSTPRLFAQQVTPGGAPETGSTSMDGRDLPQRPGGNHTLNGIYYFSGTGANDGYGKDDHVLVTDPFEKHVTRTLDALKKSVERAGSSMDSIIHLDVFLCLPLADGIPTPTGKGRFDAHKTQYDTLNKIYGNYFSSGKAPSRACVAVEWIPGDSLIEIVGSAMVVTSTLPAEK
;
A
#
# COMPACT_ATOMS: atom_id res chain seq x y z
N MET A 1 44.22 25.92 39.42
CA MET A 1 43.30 27.04 39.38
C MET A 1 42.53 26.91 38.07
N GLU A 2 41.29 26.62 37.98
CA GLU A 2 40.09 26.73 38.73
C GLU A 2 39.14 25.56 38.50
N SER A 3 38.45 25.17 39.53
CA SER A 3 37.45 24.12 39.58
C SER A 3 36.19 24.58 38.90
N ASN A 4 35.54 23.74 38.08
CA ASN A 4 34.19 23.96 37.63
C ASN A 4 33.23 22.89 38.15
N SER A 5 32.40 23.36 39.00
CA SER A 5 31.35 22.71 39.79
C SER A 5 30.26 22.11 38.91
N ARG A 6 30.04 20.81 39.07
CA ARG A 6 28.82 20.12 38.52
C ARG A 6 27.67 20.38 39.48
N ARG A 7 26.68 21.16 39.04
CA ARG A 7 25.42 21.32 39.75
C ARG A 7 24.48 20.16 39.43
N SER A 8 24.30 19.32 40.43
CA SER A 8 23.27 18.30 40.53
C SER A 8 21.89 18.97 40.69
N PHE A 9 20.98 18.65 39.81
CA PHE A 9 19.54 19.04 39.91
C PHE A 9 18.72 17.81 40.31
N PHE A 10 18.62 17.55 41.60
CA PHE A 10 17.57 16.65 42.14
C PHE A 10 16.38 17.51 42.58
N GLY A 11 15.39 17.55 41.71
CA GLY A 11 14.06 18.14 42.01
C GLY A 11 13.13 17.11 42.66
N LYS A 12 12.56 17.48 43.74
CA LYS A 12 11.70 16.74 44.64
C LYS A 12 10.42 16.28 43.96
N ILE A 13 10.13 14.97 44.03
CA ILE A 13 8.82 14.41 43.68
C ILE A 13 7.86 14.61 44.84
N THR A 14 6.92 15.52 44.66
CA THR A 14 5.80 15.69 45.58
C THR A 14 4.68 14.70 45.23
N ARG A 15 4.33 13.84 46.16
CA ARG A 15 3.17 12.95 46.09
C ARG A 15 1.92 13.81 46.07
N MET A 16 1.06 13.62 45.11
CA MET A 16 -0.29 14.15 45.13
C MET A 16 -1.31 13.01 44.93
N ALA A 17 -2.31 13.10 45.79
CA ALA A 17 -3.29 12.09 46.13
C ALA A 17 -4.28 11.78 45.01
N ALA A 18 -4.88 10.61 45.13
CA ALA A 18 -5.99 10.06 44.37
C ALA A 18 -7.16 11.02 44.17
N PHE A 19 -7.61 11.18 42.93
CA PHE A 19 -8.99 11.55 42.62
C PHE A 19 -9.65 10.43 41.85
N LEU A 20 -10.62 9.81 42.50
CA LEU A 20 -11.63 8.95 41.88
C LEU A 20 -12.45 9.82 40.91
N THR A 21 -12.31 9.61 39.63
CA THR A 21 -13.26 10.11 38.66
C THR A 21 -13.95 8.94 37.98
N SER A 22 -15.24 8.93 38.15
CA SER A 22 -16.21 8.06 37.49
C SER A 22 -15.99 8.00 35.97
N THR A 23 -15.78 6.80 35.47
CA THR A 23 -15.80 6.52 34.02
C THR A 23 -17.22 6.73 33.49
N PRO A 24 -17.43 7.57 32.47
CA PRO A 24 -18.69 7.52 31.73
C PRO A 24 -18.78 6.18 30.99
N ARG A 25 -19.82 5.41 31.27
CA ARG A 25 -20.22 4.28 30.46
C ARG A 25 -20.57 4.81 29.07
N LEU A 26 -19.68 4.64 28.10
CA LEU A 26 -20.04 4.71 26.70
C LEU A 26 -21.06 3.59 26.45
N PHE A 27 -22.28 3.97 26.11
CA PHE A 27 -23.25 3.08 25.51
C PHE A 27 -22.66 2.56 24.18
N ALA A 28 -22.17 1.33 24.19
CA ALA A 28 -21.93 0.62 22.96
C ALA A 28 -23.31 0.32 22.35
N GLN A 29 -23.72 1.11 21.37
CA GLN A 29 -24.83 0.77 20.50
C GLN A 29 -24.43 -0.53 19.79
N GLN A 30 -25.14 -1.62 20.11
CA GLN A 30 -25.08 -2.85 19.32
C GLN A 30 -25.62 -2.52 17.93
N VAL A 31 -24.69 -2.33 17.00
CA VAL A 31 -25.01 -2.38 15.57
C VAL A 31 -25.26 -3.84 15.26
N THR A 32 -26.53 -4.20 15.10
CA THR A 32 -26.91 -5.48 14.48
C THR A 32 -26.25 -5.52 13.09
N PRO A 33 -25.52 -6.59 12.75
CA PRO A 33 -24.99 -6.72 11.40
C PRO A 33 -26.17 -6.94 10.45
N GLY A 34 -26.59 -5.88 9.76
CA GLY A 34 -27.40 -6.01 8.57
C GLY A 34 -26.60 -6.78 7.55
N GLY A 35 -27.15 -7.89 7.05
CA GLY A 35 -26.47 -8.73 6.09
C GLY A 35 -26.00 -7.94 4.90
N ALA A 36 -24.66 -7.94 4.68
CA ALA A 36 -24.07 -7.46 3.46
C ALA A 36 -24.59 -8.32 2.29
N PRO A 37 -24.89 -7.74 1.13
CA PRO A 37 -25.22 -8.54 -0.05
C PRO A 37 -23.99 -9.38 -0.40
N GLU A 38 -24.18 -10.70 -0.44
CA GLU A 38 -23.18 -11.64 -0.90
C GLU A 38 -22.91 -11.39 -2.39
N THR A 39 -21.87 -10.65 -2.70
CA THR A 39 -21.30 -10.65 -4.05
C THR A 39 -20.37 -11.84 -4.16
N GLY A 40 -20.95 -13.01 -4.44
CA GLY A 40 -20.20 -14.20 -4.73
C GLY A 40 -19.37 -14.02 -5.99
N SER A 41 -18.07 -13.92 -5.82
CA SER A 41 -17.10 -14.11 -6.90
C SER A 41 -17.01 -15.62 -7.15
N THR A 42 -17.73 -16.11 -8.13
CA THR A 42 -17.63 -17.52 -8.55
C THR A 42 -16.35 -17.66 -9.37
N SER A 43 -15.41 -18.44 -8.86
CA SER A 43 -14.26 -18.92 -9.61
C SER A 43 -14.74 -19.76 -10.79
N MET A 44 -14.08 -19.67 -11.97
CA MET A 44 -14.42 -20.44 -13.17
C MET A 44 -14.26 -21.96 -13.00
N ASP A 45 -13.73 -22.45 -11.89
CA ASP A 45 -13.55 -23.88 -11.59
C ASP A 45 -14.43 -24.41 -10.45
N GLY A 46 -15.42 -23.64 -10.00
CA GLY A 46 -16.47 -24.07 -9.06
C GLY A 46 -15.98 -24.39 -7.65
N ARG A 47 -14.76 -23.96 -7.26
CA ARG A 47 -14.28 -24.06 -5.90
C ARG A 47 -14.47 -22.76 -5.15
N ASP A 48 -15.21 -22.81 -4.02
CA ASP A 48 -15.27 -21.72 -3.06
C ASP A 48 -13.88 -21.52 -2.44
N LEU A 49 -13.08 -20.64 -3.04
CA LEU A 49 -11.84 -20.20 -2.42
C LEU A 49 -12.22 -19.31 -1.23
N PRO A 50 -11.60 -19.52 -0.03
CA PRO A 50 -11.84 -18.64 1.09
C PRO A 50 -11.53 -17.20 0.67
N GLN A 51 -12.53 -16.34 0.75
CA GLN A 51 -12.41 -14.92 0.43
C GLN A 51 -11.29 -14.34 1.30
N ARG A 52 -10.20 -13.87 0.67
CA ARG A 52 -9.18 -13.14 1.39
C ARG A 52 -9.79 -11.83 1.89
N PRO A 53 -9.77 -11.54 3.21
CA PRO A 53 -10.19 -10.24 3.71
C PRO A 53 -9.40 -9.13 3.00
N GLY A 54 -10.08 -8.11 2.48
CA GLY A 54 -9.42 -6.95 1.88
C GLY A 54 -8.99 -7.10 0.42
N GLY A 55 -9.60 -8.02 -0.35
CA GLY A 55 -9.36 -8.11 -1.80
C GLY A 55 -9.88 -6.90 -2.58
N ASN A 56 -9.51 -6.83 -3.87
CA ASN A 56 -10.00 -5.80 -4.78
C ASN A 56 -11.53 -5.85 -4.92
N HIS A 57 -12.19 -4.68 -4.93
CA HIS A 57 -13.63 -4.61 -5.06
C HIS A 57 -14.07 -3.33 -5.78
N THR A 58 -15.26 -3.36 -6.38
CA THR A 58 -15.86 -2.18 -7.00
C THR A 58 -17.07 -1.73 -6.18
N LEU A 59 -17.11 -0.45 -5.85
CA LEU A 59 -18.22 0.18 -5.14
C LEU A 59 -18.55 1.53 -5.79
N ASN A 60 -19.83 1.73 -6.14
CA ASN A 60 -20.32 2.98 -6.74
C ASN A 60 -19.49 3.46 -7.96
N GLY A 61 -19.09 2.54 -8.83
CA GLY A 61 -18.31 2.87 -10.02
C GLY A 61 -16.84 3.18 -9.75
N ILE A 62 -16.37 2.93 -8.53
CA ILE A 62 -14.96 3.07 -8.17
C ILE A 62 -14.39 1.67 -7.85
N TYR A 63 -13.35 1.30 -8.55
CA TYR A 63 -12.56 0.11 -8.29
C TYR A 63 -11.48 0.42 -7.27
N TYR A 64 -11.55 -0.23 -6.12
CA TYR A 64 -10.55 -0.18 -5.06
C TYR A 64 -9.64 -1.40 -5.19
N PHE A 65 -8.35 -1.19 -5.34
CA PHE A 65 -7.38 -2.26 -5.39
C PHE A 65 -6.46 -2.21 -4.17
N SER A 66 -6.28 -3.38 -3.58
CA SER A 66 -5.35 -3.61 -2.47
C SER A 66 -3.93 -3.78 -2.99
N GLY A 67 -2.97 -4.07 -2.12
CA GLY A 67 -1.56 -4.17 -2.47
C GLY A 67 -1.30 -4.96 -3.75
N THR A 68 -0.74 -4.29 -4.74
CA THR A 68 -0.24 -4.88 -5.98
C THR A 68 1.27 -4.83 -5.95
N GLY A 69 1.91 -6.00 -5.98
CA GLY A 69 3.36 -6.15 -5.95
C GLY A 69 3.92 -6.76 -7.24
N ALA A 70 5.23 -6.93 -7.28
CA ALA A 70 5.96 -7.35 -8.47
C ALA A 70 5.70 -8.81 -8.88
N ASN A 71 5.12 -9.62 -8.02
CA ASN A 71 4.82 -11.03 -8.27
C ASN A 71 3.34 -11.28 -8.55
N ASP A 72 2.48 -10.25 -8.49
CA ASP A 72 1.06 -10.40 -8.73
C ASP A 72 0.75 -10.69 -10.21
N GLY A 73 0.01 -11.78 -10.42
CA GLY A 73 -0.34 -12.24 -11.76
C GLY A 73 0.77 -12.98 -12.50
N TYR A 74 1.87 -13.32 -11.85
CA TYR A 74 2.97 -14.13 -12.39
C TYR A 74 2.97 -15.53 -11.74
N GLY A 75 3.40 -16.54 -12.51
CA GLY A 75 3.59 -17.90 -11.99
C GLY A 75 4.79 -17.95 -11.04
N LYS A 76 4.79 -18.92 -10.12
CA LYS A 76 5.84 -19.04 -9.09
C LYS A 76 7.27 -19.14 -9.68
N ASP A 77 7.43 -19.80 -10.82
CA ASP A 77 8.72 -19.97 -11.48
C ASP A 77 9.23 -18.68 -12.14
N ASP A 78 8.36 -17.67 -12.25
CA ASP A 78 8.66 -16.37 -12.85
C ASP A 78 8.62 -15.23 -11.81
N HIS A 79 8.61 -15.54 -10.52
CA HIS A 79 8.66 -14.53 -9.49
C HIS A 79 9.99 -13.76 -9.49
N VAL A 80 9.93 -12.46 -9.23
CA VAL A 80 11.12 -11.70 -8.94
C VAL A 80 11.62 -12.07 -7.55
N LEU A 81 12.93 -12.01 -7.38
CA LEU A 81 13.59 -12.17 -6.10
C LEU A 81 13.91 -10.80 -5.50
N VAL A 82 14.00 -10.71 -4.19
CA VAL A 82 14.39 -9.49 -3.47
C VAL A 82 15.74 -8.93 -3.93
N THR A 83 16.58 -9.76 -4.54
CA THR A 83 17.90 -9.40 -5.10
C THR A 83 17.85 -8.93 -6.56
N ASP A 84 16.71 -9.05 -7.22
CA ASP A 84 16.56 -8.56 -8.60
C ASP A 84 16.67 -7.01 -8.65
N PRO A 85 17.03 -6.45 -9.81
CA PRO A 85 17.08 -5.01 -10.00
C PRO A 85 15.72 -4.35 -9.66
N PHE A 86 15.74 -3.22 -8.95
CA PHE A 86 14.52 -2.51 -8.54
C PHE A 86 13.64 -2.11 -9.74
N GLU A 87 14.23 -1.79 -10.88
CA GLU A 87 13.54 -1.51 -12.15
C GLU A 87 12.61 -2.66 -12.56
N LYS A 88 13.04 -3.92 -12.36
CA LYS A 88 12.24 -5.11 -12.66
C LYS A 88 11.01 -5.18 -11.73
N HIS A 89 11.19 -4.87 -10.44
CA HIS A 89 10.07 -4.81 -9.49
C HIS A 89 9.06 -3.73 -9.90
N VAL A 90 9.53 -2.53 -10.23
CA VAL A 90 8.64 -1.42 -10.64
C VAL A 90 7.86 -1.77 -11.90
N THR A 91 8.53 -2.26 -12.93
CA THR A 91 7.90 -2.59 -14.21
C THR A 91 6.83 -3.65 -14.02
N ARG A 92 7.14 -4.74 -13.32
CA ARG A 92 6.17 -5.82 -13.07
C ARG A 92 4.99 -5.39 -12.24
N THR A 93 5.21 -4.58 -11.20
CA THR A 93 4.13 -4.05 -10.37
C THR A 93 3.18 -3.17 -11.20
N LEU A 94 3.73 -2.29 -12.04
CA LEU A 94 2.89 -1.42 -12.90
C LEU A 94 2.18 -2.22 -14.00
N ASP A 95 2.80 -3.25 -14.56
CA ASP A 95 2.16 -4.17 -15.50
C ASP A 95 1.03 -4.97 -14.84
N ALA A 96 1.23 -5.45 -13.62
CA ALA A 96 0.20 -6.14 -12.84
C ALA A 96 -0.96 -5.20 -12.52
N LEU A 97 -0.66 -3.98 -12.09
CA LEU A 97 -1.66 -2.95 -11.83
C LEU A 97 -2.46 -2.63 -13.09
N LYS A 98 -1.79 -2.40 -14.24
CA LYS A 98 -2.46 -2.14 -15.51
C LYS A 98 -3.43 -3.27 -15.87
N LYS A 99 -2.99 -4.52 -15.83
CA LYS A 99 -3.86 -5.68 -16.07
C LYS A 99 -5.04 -5.74 -15.09
N SER A 100 -4.82 -5.35 -13.83
CA SER A 100 -5.86 -5.35 -12.79
C SER A 100 -6.95 -4.31 -13.07
N VAL A 101 -6.57 -3.06 -13.35
CA VAL A 101 -7.53 -1.99 -13.63
C VAL A 101 -8.27 -2.21 -14.95
N GLU A 102 -7.59 -2.71 -15.99
CA GLU A 102 -8.21 -3.05 -17.27
C GLU A 102 -9.24 -4.18 -17.11
N ARG A 103 -8.94 -5.21 -16.33
CA ARG A 103 -9.87 -6.30 -16.02
C ARG A 103 -11.10 -5.84 -15.24
N ALA A 104 -10.95 -4.79 -14.43
CA ALA A 104 -12.07 -4.17 -13.71
C ALA A 104 -12.92 -3.21 -14.58
N GLY A 105 -12.63 -3.07 -15.87
CA GLY A 105 -13.33 -2.14 -16.77
C GLY A 105 -12.87 -0.69 -16.59
N SER A 106 -11.63 -0.48 -16.17
CA SER A 106 -10.99 0.83 -15.99
C SER A 106 -9.75 0.96 -16.89
N SER A 107 -8.91 1.94 -16.63
CA SER A 107 -7.63 2.14 -17.32
C SER A 107 -6.61 2.81 -16.39
N MET A 108 -5.34 2.80 -16.76
CA MET A 108 -4.31 3.55 -16.04
C MET A 108 -4.65 5.04 -15.96
N ASP A 109 -5.17 5.63 -17.02
CA ASP A 109 -5.57 7.06 -17.08
C ASP A 109 -6.82 7.39 -16.25
N SER A 110 -7.54 6.37 -15.78
CA SER A 110 -8.74 6.50 -14.95
C SER A 110 -8.44 6.30 -13.46
N ILE A 111 -7.18 6.10 -13.11
CA ILE A 111 -6.75 6.00 -11.71
C ILE A 111 -6.94 7.36 -11.02
N ILE A 112 -7.57 7.34 -9.85
CA ILE A 112 -7.88 8.54 -9.06
C ILE A 112 -6.69 8.90 -8.16
N HIS A 113 -6.18 7.90 -7.44
CA HIS A 113 -5.11 8.07 -6.48
C HIS A 113 -4.31 6.78 -6.29
N LEU A 114 -3.02 6.94 -5.99
CA LEU A 114 -2.11 5.84 -5.66
C LEU A 114 -1.36 6.12 -4.36
N ASP A 115 -1.25 5.12 -3.51
CA ASP A 115 -0.26 5.04 -2.43
C ASP A 115 0.79 4.01 -2.83
N VAL A 116 2.04 4.43 -2.84
CA VAL A 116 3.19 3.61 -3.23
C VAL A 116 4.10 3.42 -2.03
N PHE A 117 4.35 2.16 -1.71
CA PHE A 117 5.23 1.74 -0.63
C PHE A 117 6.52 1.19 -1.23
N LEU A 118 7.66 1.63 -0.71
CA LEU A 118 8.99 1.19 -1.14
C LEU A 118 9.73 0.59 0.05
N CYS A 119 10.34 -0.58 -0.15
CA CYS A 119 11.24 -1.14 0.86
C CYS A 119 12.62 -1.46 0.26
N LEU A 120 13.62 -1.49 1.10
CA LEU A 120 14.94 -1.97 0.73
C LEU A 120 14.99 -3.50 0.80
N PRO A 121 15.86 -4.14 -0.01
CA PRO A 121 16.00 -5.57 0.04
C PRO A 121 16.44 -6.04 1.44
N LEU A 122 15.70 -7.01 1.98
CA LEU A 122 15.99 -7.68 3.24
C LEU A 122 16.24 -9.16 2.92
N ALA A 123 17.50 -9.56 2.91
CA ALA A 123 17.89 -10.96 2.73
C ALA A 123 19.21 -11.24 3.45
N ASP A 124 19.45 -12.49 3.76
CA ASP A 124 20.69 -12.93 4.39
C ASP A 124 21.89 -12.53 3.50
N GLY A 125 22.90 -11.95 4.13
CA GLY A 125 24.11 -11.48 3.44
C GLY A 125 23.98 -10.12 2.73
N ILE A 126 22.80 -9.49 2.72
CA ILE A 126 22.62 -8.13 2.21
C ILE A 126 22.63 -7.15 3.38
N PRO A 127 23.65 -6.28 3.50
CA PRO A 127 23.70 -5.28 4.56
C PRO A 127 22.57 -4.25 4.36
N THR A 128 21.74 -4.06 5.37
CA THR A 128 20.73 -2.99 5.36
C THR A 128 21.44 -1.65 5.61
N PRO A 129 21.35 -0.68 4.70
CA PRO A 129 21.96 0.62 4.90
C PRO A 129 21.28 1.38 6.03
N THR A 130 22.06 2.22 6.74
CA THR A 130 21.58 3.03 7.86
C THR A 130 21.86 4.51 7.62
N GLY A 131 21.22 5.38 8.40
CA GLY A 131 21.43 6.82 8.36
C GLY A 131 21.31 7.40 6.95
N LYS A 132 22.32 8.19 6.53
CA LYS A 132 22.32 8.80 5.20
C LYS A 132 22.33 7.78 4.06
N GLY A 133 23.00 6.64 4.23
CA GLY A 133 23.00 5.58 3.21
C GLY A 133 21.61 5.01 2.95
N ARG A 134 20.78 4.87 3.99
CA ARG A 134 19.38 4.45 3.86
C ARG A 134 18.55 5.49 3.10
N PHE A 135 18.71 6.77 3.43
CA PHE A 135 18.06 7.86 2.72
C PHE A 135 18.42 7.87 1.23
N ASP A 136 19.72 7.78 0.90
CA ASP A 136 20.20 7.80 -0.47
C ASP A 136 19.69 6.59 -1.27
N ALA A 137 19.59 5.40 -0.64
CA ALA A 137 19.03 4.21 -1.25
C ALA A 137 17.54 4.39 -1.60
N HIS A 138 16.72 4.88 -0.67
CA HIS A 138 15.31 5.17 -0.95
C HIS A 138 15.13 6.27 -1.98
N LYS A 139 15.99 7.30 -1.97
CA LYS A 139 15.98 8.33 -3.01
C LYS A 139 16.25 7.74 -4.39
N THR A 140 17.20 6.82 -4.50
CA THR A 140 17.49 6.13 -5.75
C THR A 140 16.30 5.31 -6.24
N GLN A 141 15.61 4.58 -5.34
CA GLN A 141 14.38 3.87 -5.66
C GLN A 141 13.30 4.84 -6.17
N TYR A 142 13.09 5.95 -5.48
CA TYR A 142 12.11 6.96 -5.87
C TYR A 142 12.40 7.57 -7.25
N ASP A 143 13.66 7.90 -7.53
CA ASP A 143 14.08 8.44 -8.83
C ASP A 143 13.90 7.40 -9.95
N THR A 144 14.18 6.13 -9.68
CA THR A 144 13.96 5.01 -10.60
C THR A 144 12.48 4.79 -10.88
N LEU A 145 11.66 4.77 -9.83
CA LEU A 145 10.20 4.70 -9.97
C LEU A 145 9.67 5.81 -10.88
N ASN A 146 10.09 7.06 -10.66
CA ASN A 146 9.61 8.20 -11.44
C ASN A 146 9.94 8.09 -12.93
N LYS A 147 11.11 7.56 -13.29
CA LYS A 147 11.52 7.35 -14.68
C LYS A 147 10.60 6.36 -15.42
N ILE A 148 10.18 5.30 -14.71
CA ILE A 148 9.35 4.23 -15.29
C ILE A 148 7.88 4.60 -15.25
N TYR A 149 7.42 5.15 -14.13
CA TYR A 149 6.03 5.47 -13.83
C TYR A 149 5.35 6.34 -14.90
N GLY A 150 6.06 7.36 -15.38
CA GLY A 150 5.54 8.27 -16.40
C GLY A 150 5.15 7.60 -17.72
N ASN A 151 5.73 6.44 -18.03
CA ASN A 151 5.45 5.70 -19.27
C ASN A 151 4.10 4.97 -19.27
N TYR A 152 3.46 4.87 -18.12
CA TYR A 152 2.19 4.14 -17.96
C TYR A 152 0.95 5.04 -18.09
N PHE A 153 1.12 6.35 -18.19
CA PHE A 153 0.04 7.32 -18.26
C PHE A 153 0.15 8.21 -19.51
N SER A 154 -0.99 8.54 -20.09
CA SER A 154 -1.04 9.57 -21.11
C SER A 154 -0.62 10.94 -20.55
N SER A 155 -0.17 11.84 -21.39
CA SER A 155 0.31 13.15 -20.96
C SER A 155 -0.72 13.87 -20.08
N GLY A 156 -0.32 14.26 -18.89
CA GLY A 156 -1.16 14.98 -17.92
C GLY A 156 -2.22 14.11 -17.23
N LYS A 157 -2.18 12.76 -17.40
CA LYS A 157 -3.15 11.83 -16.80
C LYS A 157 -2.61 11.07 -15.59
N ALA A 158 -1.34 11.24 -15.24
CA ALA A 158 -0.81 10.61 -14.03
C ALA A 158 -1.62 11.07 -12.79
N PRO A 159 -2.10 10.13 -11.95
CA PRO A 159 -2.92 10.47 -10.79
C PRO A 159 -2.12 11.16 -9.68
N SER A 160 -2.82 11.71 -8.70
CA SER A 160 -2.20 12.09 -7.43
C SER A 160 -1.57 10.85 -6.77
N ARG A 161 -0.42 11.04 -6.12
CA ARG A 161 0.33 9.93 -5.55
C ARG A 161 1.00 10.33 -4.24
N ALA A 162 0.84 9.49 -3.20
CA ALA A 162 1.77 9.44 -2.09
C ALA A 162 2.84 8.36 -2.34
N CYS A 163 4.06 8.59 -1.87
CA CYS A 163 5.13 7.59 -1.95
C CYS A 163 5.93 7.62 -0.65
N VAL A 164 5.96 6.50 0.04
CA VAL A 164 6.61 6.38 1.35
C VAL A 164 7.51 5.15 1.40
N ALA A 165 8.57 5.25 2.21
CA ALA A 165 9.41 4.13 2.54
C ALA A 165 8.83 3.36 3.72
N VAL A 166 8.83 2.03 3.64
CA VAL A 166 8.39 1.12 4.68
C VAL A 166 9.50 0.13 5.01
N GLU A 167 9.39 -0.52 6.15
CA GLU A 167 10.40 -1.48 6.58
C GLU A 167 10.31 -2.80 5.81
N TRP A 168 9.11 -3.23 5.46
CA TRP A 168 8.86 -4.51 4.83
C TRP A 168 7.57 -4.50 4.01
N ILE A 169 7.55 -5.30 2.94
CA ILE A 169 6.41 -5.58 2.07
C ILE A 169 6.27 -7.11 1.98
N PRO A 170 5.05 -7.68 2.00
CA PRO A 170 4.84 -9.11 1.83
C PRO A 170 5.44 -9.67 0.53
N GLY A 171 6.03 -10.87 0.60
CA GLY A 171 6.70 -11.51 -0.52
C GLY A 171 8.06 -10.87 -0.84
N ASP A 172 8.58 -11.14 -2.03
CA ASP A 172 9.87 -10.64 -2.49
C ASP A 172 9.79 -9.31 -3.25
N SER A 173 8.64 -8.64 -3.22
CA SER A 173 8.47 -7.35 -3.88
C SER A 173 9.14 -6.22 -3.09
N LEU A 174 9.84 -5.33 -3.78
CA LEU A 174 10.43 -4.11 -3.20
C LEU A 174 9.53 -2.88 -3.37
N ILE A 175 8.38 -3.05 -3.99
CA ILE A 175 7.36 -2.03 -4.20
C ILE A 175 5.98 -2.65 -4.09
N GLU A 176 5.06 -1.93 -3.44
CA GLU A 176 3.64 -2.25 -3.42
C GLU A 176 2.81 -1.01 -3.72
N ILE A 177 1.74 -1.16 -4.48
CA ILE A 177 0.85 -0.07 -4.87
C ILE A 177 -0.57 -0.42 -4.48
N VAL A 178 -1.24 0.50 -3.78
CA VAL A 178 -2.68 0.47 -3.50
C VAL A 178 -3.32 1.72 -4.09
N GLY A 179 -4.63 1.69 -4.32
CA GLY A 179 -5.31 2.89 -4.81
C GLY A 179 -6.74 2.65 -5.27
N SER A 180 -7.20 3.59 -6.10
CA SER A 180 -8.54 3.54 -6.66
C SER A 180 -8.58 4.07 -8.09
N ALA A 181 -9.51 3.54 -8.88
CA ALA A 181 -9.73 3.93 -10.27
C ALA A 181 -11.22 4.03 -10.59
N MET A 182 -11.59 4.92 -11.48
CA MET A 182 -12.96 4.99 -11.98
C MET A 182 -13.21 3.83 -12.97
N VAL A 183 -14.29 3.08 -12.77
CA VAL A 183 -14.76 2.11 -13.76
C VAL A 183 -15.54 2.87 -14.84
N VAL A 184 -15.10 2.75 -16.07
CA VAL A 184 -15.82 3.32 -17.21
C VAL A 184 -16.96 2.37 -17.55
N THR A 185 -18.14 2.62 -16.99
CA THR A 185 -19.34 1.93 -17.45
C THR A 185 -19.59 2.39 -18.90
N SER A 186 -19.31 1.52 -19.88
CA SER A 186 -19.82 1.76 -21.23
C SER A 186 -21.34 1.67 -21.15
N THR A 187 -22.02 2.81 -21.05
CA THR A 187 -23.43 2.90 -21.37
C THR A 187 -23.53 2.61 -22.85
N LEU A 188 -23.74 1.35 -23.20
CA LEU A 188 -24.28 1.02 -24.50
C LEU A 188 -25.61 1.82 -24.62
N PRO A 189 -25.81 2.60 -25.68
CA PRO A 189 -27.10 3.22 -25.90
C PRO A 189 -28.16 2.11 -25.92
N ALA A 190 -29.22 2.26 -25.11
CA ALA A 190 -30.36 1.41 -25.17
C ALA A 190 -30.87 1.42 -26.63
N GLU A 191 -30.77 0.28 -27.30
CA GLU A 191 -31.44 0.11 -28.59
C GLU A 191 -32.93 0.42 -28.40
N LYS A 192 -33.40 1.37 -29.21
CA LYS A 192 -34.84 1.75 -29.29
C LYS A 192 -35.61 0.75 -30.15
#